data_6f8c517048b3dd99b85b4bb3b4d21b23
#
_entry.id   6f8c517048b3dd99b85b4bb3b4d21b23
#
_cell.length_a   1.000
_cell.length_b   1.000
_cell.length_c   1.000
_cell.angle_alpha   90.00
_cell.angle_beta   90.00
_cell.angle_gamma   90.00
#
_symmetry.space_group_name_H-M   'P 1'
#
loop_
_entity.id
_entity.type
_entity.pdbx_description
1 polymer ?
#
loop_
_entity_poly.entity_id
_entity_poly.type
_entity_poly.pdbx_seq_one_letter_code
_entity_poly.pdbx_strand_id
1 'polypeptide(L)'
;MASAQDYLDYQAFSRQGLIDQLSSEYGEAFPVKDAEFAVDSLDVDWNEQAAKAAQDYLDYDSFSRQGLIDQLSSKYGDQFTVEQATYGVDQTGL
;
A
#
# COMPACT_ATOMS: atom_id res chain seq x y z
N MET A 1 13.44 4.56 16.21
CA MET A 1 12.64 3.46 15.62
C MET A 1 11.48 4.06 14.83
N ALA A 2 11.33 3.66 13.57
CA ALA A 2 10.25 4.17 12.75
C ALA A 2 8.91 3.58 13.18
N SER A 3 7.87 4.39 13.19
CA SER A 3 6.51 3.94 13.45
C SER A 3 5.78 3.66 12.13
N ALA A 4 4.62 3.02 12.20
CA ALA A 4 3.80 2.78 11.02
C ALA A 4 3.45 4.09 10.31
N GLN A 5 3.17 5.15 11.06
CA GLN A 5 2.86 6.46 10.48
C GLN A 5 4.06 7.03 9.72
N ASP A 6 5.28 6.83 10.22
CA ASP A 6 6.48 7.31 9.54
C ASP A 6 6.63 6.70 8.15
N TYR A 7 6.33 5.40 8.01
CA TYR A 7 6.37 4.76 6.70
C TYR A 7 5.32 5.34 5.75
N LEU A 8 4.12 5.60 6.24
CA LEU A 8 3.05 6.19 5.43
C LEU A 8 3.38 7.62 5.00
N ASP A 9 4.11 8.36 5.81
CA ASP A 9 4.57 9.71 5.46
C ASP A 9 5.62 9.66 4.36
N TYR A 10 6.29 8.53 4.21
CA TYR A 10 7.39 8.37 3.26
C TYR A 10 6.92 7.88 1.90
N GLN A 11 5.99 6.93 1.86
CA GLN A 11 5.45 6.40 0.62
C GLN A 11 4.06 5.78 0.87
N ALA A 12 3.38 5.47 -0.23
CA ALA A 12 2.08 4.82 -0.15
C ALA A 12 2.24 3.33 0.17
N PHE A 13 1.39 2.81 1.06
CA PHE A 13 1.35 1.39 1.40
C PHE A 13 -0.09 0.90 1.39
N SER A 14 -0.27 -0.38 1.06
CA SER A 14 -1.49 -1.09 1.42
C SER A 14 -1.39 -1.51 2.90
N ARG A 15 -2.54 -1.89 3.49
CA ARG A 15 -2.54 -2.41 4.85
C ARG A 15 -1.57 -3.59 4.99
N GLN A 16 -1.68 -4.58 4.10
CA GLN A 16 -0.83 -5.76 4.16
C GLN A 16 0.63 -5.40 3.89
N GLY A 17 0.88 -4.51 2.94
CA GLY A 17 2.24 -4.07 2.65
C GLY A 17 2.90 -3.40 3.84
N LEU A 18 2.15 -2.58 4.58
CA LEU A 18 2.68 -1.92 5.77
C LEU A 18 2.94 -2.93 6.90
N ILE A 19 2.05 -3.91 7.08
CA ILE A 19 2.25 -4.98 8.05
C ILE A 19 3.53 -5.75 7.71
N ASP A 20 3.71 -6.10 6.43
CA ASP A 20 4.90 -6.83 5.98
C ASP A 20 6.17 -6.01 6.23
N GLN A 21 6.11 -4.71 5.97
CA GLN A 21 7.26 -3.82 6.19
C GLN A 21 7.67 -3.80 7.66
N LEU A 22 6.69 -3.69 8.56
CA LEU A 22 6.97 -3.63 10.00
C LEU A 22 7.44 -4.98 10.54
N SER A 23 6.99 -6.08 9.97
CA SER A 23 7.35 -7.42 10.43
C SER A 23 8.57 -7.99 9.72
N SER A 24 9.09 -7.31 8.70
CA SER A 24 10.27 -7.75 7.97
C SER A 24 11.51 -7.70 8.85
N GLU A 25 12.39 -8.69 8.72
CA GLU A 25 13.68 -8.67 9.42
C GLU A 25 14.60 -7.54 8.92
N TYR A 26 14.33 -7.02 7.71
CA TYR A 26 15.06 -5.88 7.16
C TYR A 26 14.39 -4.54 7.47
N GLY A 27 13.18 -4.57 8.04
CA GLY A 27 12.48 -3.39 8.52
C GLY A 27 12.59 -3.32 10.04
N GLU A 28 11.44 -3.25 10.72
CA GLU A 28 11.40 -3.11 12.17
C GLU A 28 11.38 -4.46 12.90
N ALA A 29 11.19 -5.56 12.18
CA ALA A 29 11.17 -6.93 12.72
C ALA A 29 10.15 -7.12 13.85
N PHE A 30 9.02 -6.41 13.82
CA PHE A 30 7.96 -6.61 14.79
C PHE A 30 7.31 -7.99 14.57
N PRO A 31 6.88 -8.67 15.64
CA PRO A 31 6.00 -9.82 15.47
C PRO A 31 4.76 -9.42 14.65
N VAL A 32 4.26 -10.33 13.82
CA VAL A 32 3.15 -10.03 12.90
C VAL A 32 1.93 -9.47 13.66
N LYS A 33 1.60 -10.05 14.81
CA LYS A 33 0.45 -9.58 15.60
C LYS A 33 0.64 -8.15 16.08
N ASP A 34 1.86 -7.79 16.46
CA ASP A 34 2.17 -6.43 16.89
C ASP A 34 2.11 -5.46 15.72
N ALA A 35 2.59 -5.89 14.55
CA ALA A 35 2.51 -5.08 13.33
C ALA A 35 1.05 -4.85 12.93
N GLU A 36 0.22 -5.89 12.97
CA GLU A 36 -1.20 -5.76 12.69
C GLU A 36 -1.88 -4.79 13.65
N PHE A 37 -1.59 -4.90 14.93
CA PHE A 37 -2.15 -4.00 15.93
C PHE A 37 -1.74 -2.55 15.68
N ALA A 38 -0.47 -2.33 15.39
CA ALA A 38 0.04 -0.98 15.13
C ALA A 38 -0.62 -0.36 13.90
N VAL A 39 -0.75 -1.12 12.82
CA VAL A 39 -1.37 -0.63 11.59
C VAL A 39 -2.86 -0.37 11.80
N ASP A 40 -3.56 -1.28 12.47
CA ASP A 40 -5.01 -1.16 12.66
C ASP A 40 -5.37 -0.05 13.67
N SER A 41 -4.41 0.39 14.48
CA SER A 41 -4.63 1.52 15.38
C SER A 41 -4.52 2.87 14.70
N LEU A 42 -4.05 2.91 13.44
CA LEU A 42 -3.99 4.13 12.65
C LEU A 42 -5.33 4.38 11.96
N ASP A 43 -5.65 5.65 11.79
CA ASP A 43 -6.84 6.06 11.03
C ASP A 43 -6.42 6.34 9.59
N VAL A 44 -6.34 5.28 8.77
CA VAL A 44 -5.83 5.36 7.41
C VAL A 44 -6.95 5.08 6.40
N ASP A 45 -7.04 5.94 5.39
CA ASP A 45 -7.89 5.69 4.23
C ASP A 45 -7.08 4.87 3.21
N TRP A 46 -7.29 3.57 3.21
CA TRP A 46 -6.56 2.67 2.31
C TRP A 46 -6.90 2.89 0.84
N ASN A 47 -8.10 3.41 0.54
CA ASN A 47 -8.45 3.80 -0.82
C ASN A 47 -7.60 4.96 -1.29
N GLU A 48 -7.35 5.94 -0.42
CA GLU A 48 -6.47 7.06 -0.74
C GLU A 48 -5.03 6.59 -0.93
N GLN A 49 -4.57 5.64 -0.13
CA GLN A 49 -3.24 5.05 -0.31
C GLN A 49 -3.13 4.38 -1.67
N ALA A 50 -4.17 3.67 -2.10
CA ALA A 50 -4.18 3.04 -3.43
C ALA A 50 -4.12 4.10 -4.54
N ALA A 51 -4.81 5.22 -4.37
CA ALA A 51 -4.76 6.31 -5.35
C ALA A 51 -3.36 6.91 -5.45
N LYS A 52 -2.69 7.11 -4.34
CA LYS A 52 -1.30 7.60 -4.32
C LYS A 52 -0.37 6.61 -4.99
N ALA A 53 -0.51 5.32 -4.69
CA ALA A 53 0.32 4.28 -5.28
C ALA A 53 0.12 4.21 -6.80
N ALA A 54 -1.15 4.29 -7.25
CA ALA A 54 -1.46 4.27 -8.68
C ALA A 54 -0.80 5.45 -9.40
N GLN A 55 -0.87 6.64 -8.82
CA GLN A 55 -0.25 7.82 -9.42
C GLN A 55 1.27 7.69 -9.46
N ASP A 56 1.87 7.14 -8.41
CA ASP A 56 3.32 6.94 -8.37
C ASP A 56 3.77 6.01 -9.49
N TYR A 57 3.05 4.92 -9.75
CA TYR A 57 3.38 4.02 -10.86
C TYR A 57 3.28 4.73 -12.20
N LEU A 58 2.25 5.54 -12.41
CA LEU A 58 2.06 6.25 -13.67
C LEU A 58 3.10 7.34 -13.88
N ASP A 59 3.67 7.88 -12.82
CA ASP A 59 4.76 8.85 -12.92
C ASP A 59 6.05 8.20 -13.42
N TYR A 60 6.19 6.89 -13.24
CA TYR A 60 7.40 6.16 -13.68
C TYR A 60 7.21 5.45 -15.00
N ASP A 61 6.00 4.98 -15.31
CA ASP A 61 5.81 4.13 -16.48
C ASP A 61 4.37 4.22 -16.98
N SER A 62 4.12 3.63 -18.12
CA SER A 62 2.79 3.55 -18.70
C SER A 62 2.16 2.20 -18.35
N PHE A 63 0.89 2.21 -17.97
CA PHE A 63 0.14 1.01 -17.66
C PHE A 63 -1.21 1.05 -18.36
N SER A 64 -1.71 -0.13 -18.71
CA SER A 64 -3.13 -0.26 -19.00
C SER A 64 -3.90 -0.20 -17.68
N ARG A 65 -5.17 0.15 -17.76
CA ARG A 65 -6.02 0.19 -16.56
C ARG A 65 -6.00 -1.14 -15.82
N GLN A 66 -6.22 -2.25 -16.54
CA GLN A 66 -6.22 -3.57 -15.90
C GLN A 66 -4.84 -3.95 -15.39
N GLY A 67 -3.79 -3.62 -16.12
CA GLY A 67 -2.42 -3.91 -15.68
C GLY A 67 -2.07 -3.20 -14.38
N LEU A 68 -2.50 -1.95 -14.22
CA LEU A 68 -2.24 -1.23 -12.98
C LEU A 68 -3.08 -1.77 -11.82
N ILE A 69 -4.34 -2.11 -12.07
CA ILE A 69 -5.18 -2.75 -11.05
C ILE A 69 -4.52 -4.05 -10.58
N ASP A 70 -4.04 -4.87 -11.52
CA ASP A 70 -3.39 -6.14 -11.20
C ASP A 70 -2.11 -5.92 -10.38
N GLN A 71 -1.30 -4.92 -10.73
CA GLN A 71 -0.08 -4.60 -9.98
C GLN A 71 -0.39 -4.19 -8.55
N LEU A 72 -1.39 -3.35 -8.37
CA LEU A 72 -1.76 -2.85 -7.04
C LEU A 72 -2.38 -3.94 -6.17
N SER A 73 -3.09 -4.89 -6.76
CA SER A 73 -3.79 -5.93 -6.01
C SER A 73 -3.02 -7.25 -5.92
N SER A 74 -1.89 -7.38 -6.60
CA SER A 74 -1.10 -8.62 -6.58
C SER A 74 -0.53 -8.88 -5.18
N LYS A 75 -0.58 -10.13 -4.74
CA LYS A 75 0.07 -10.53 -3.49
C LYS A 75 1.61 -10.44 -3.58
N TYR A 76 2.15 -10.38 -4.78
CA TYR A 76 3.57 -10.17 -5.01
C TYR A 76 3.91 -8.71 -5.31
N GLY A 77 2.90 -7.86 -5.42
CA GLY A 77 3.03 -6.43 -5.59
C GLY A 77 2.63 -5.70 -4.32
N ASP A 78 1.69 -4.76 -4.46
CA ASP A 78 1.34 -3.87 -3.35
C ASP A 78 0.30 -4.43 -2.38
N GLN A 79 -0.41 -5.49 -2.78
CA GLN A 79 -1.35 -6.21 -1.91
C GLN A 79 -2.56 -5.39 -1.45
N PHE A 80 -2.98 -4.38 -2.24
CA PHE A 80 -4.28 -3.75 -2.01
C PHE A 80 -5.40 -4.74 -2.34
N THR A 81 -6.58 -4.55 -1.79
CA THR A 81 -7.73 -5.31 -2.26
C THR A 81 -8.08 -4.89 -3.69
N VAL A 82 -8.79 -5.74 -4.42
CA VAL A 82 -9.22 -5.39 -5.79
C VAL A 82 -10.07 -4.12 -5.78
N GLU A 83 -10.95 -3.98 -4.80
CA GLU A 83 -11.80 -2.79 -4.67
C GLU A 83 -10.96 -1.53 -4.45
N GLN A 84 -9.95 -1.61 -3.58
CA GLN A 84 -9.04 -0.49 -3.33
C GLN A 84 -8.23 -0.15 -4.58
N ALA A 85 -7.70 -1.17 -5.24
CA ALA A 85 -6.92 -0.98 -6.46
C ALA A 85 -7.76 -0.32 -7.55
N THR A 86 -8.99 -0.78 -7.75
CA THR A 86 -9.91 -0.21 -8.73
C THR A 86 -10.22 1.24 -8.41
N TYR A 87 -10.52 1.54 -7.16
CA TYR A 87 -10.74 2.92 -6.72
C TYR A 87 -9.53 3.79 -7.02
N GLY A 88 -8.34 3.30 -6.64
CA GLY A 88 -7.11 4.07 -6.84
C GLY A 88 -6.84 4.38 -8.30
N VAL A 89 -7.01 3.41 -9.18
CA VAL A 89 -6.79 3.60 -10.62
C VAL A 89 -7.85 4.55 -11.19
N ASP A 90 -9.10 4.45 -10.73
CA ASP A 90 -10.15 5.37 -11.18
C ASP A 90 -9.82 6.83 -10.83
N GLN A 91 -9.16 7.07 -9.71
CA GLN A 91 -8.79 8.43 -9.29
C GLN A 91 -7.72 9.05 -10.20
N THR A 92 -6.96 8.25 -10.93
CA THR A 92 -5.93 8.75 -11.85
C THR A 92 -6.51 9.16 -13.21
N GLY A 93 -7.74 8.82 -13.50
CA GLY A 93 -8.37 9.07 -14.80
C GLY A 93 -8.01 8.06 -15.86
N LEU A 94 -7.28 7.01 -15.49
CA LEU A 94 -6.85 5.99 -16.44
C LEU A 94 -8.04 5.05 -16.89
#